data_18b019d2a332bd260b7cfe615b658da7
#
_entry.id   18b019d2a332bd260b7cfe615b658da7
#
_cell.length_a   1.000
_cell.length_b   1.000
_cell.length_c   1.000
_cell.angle_alpha   90.00
_cell.angle_beta   90.00
_cell.angle_gamma   90.00
#
_symmetry.space_group_name_H-M   'P 1'
#
loop_
_entity.id
_entity.type
_entity.pdbx_description
1 polymer ?
#
loop_
_entity_poly.entity_id
_entity_poly.type
_entity_poly.pdbx_seq_one_letter_code
_entity_poly.pdbx_strand_id
1 'polypeptide(L)'
;STGKPALGVGPGNVPCYIHKSADLEQAVNDLILSKTFDNGMICASEQAAIVDKAIAPKFEKLMKKYGCYFAKPDEIKKLSDYCIDSEKGAVNPVIVGKPATWIAEQAGVKVPEGTKILLAKLDGVGPEYPLSREKLSPVLAYFIVDSTEEGIDRAEEMVMFHGMGHSAVIHANDEDVIQKYAATMKASRLIVNSPSSHGAIGDIYNTNMPSLTLGCGSYGGNSVSGNVTTVNLINQKRVAKRRVNMQWFKVPDKIYFEHNSIQYLEKMPNITRAFIVTDPGMVSLGYVDKILYYLRKRTEHVHCEIFSDVEPDPSIETVKRGAQMMDEFKPDVIIALGGGSAMDAAKGMWLFYEHPDVDFNSLRLRFLDIRKRAFKFPKMGNKAQLVAIPTTSGTGSEVTSFAVISDKKNNM
;
A
#
# COMPACT_ATOMS: atom_id res chain seq x y z
N SER A 1 5.70 -21.90 24.56
CA SER A 1 6.31 -20.56 24.60
C SER A 1 6.48 -20.10 26.05
N THR A 2 7.54 -19.39 26.34
CA THR A 2 7.84 -18.88 27.70
C THR A 2 7.00 -17.66 28.06
N GLY A 3 6.15 -17.15 27.14
CA GLY A 3 5.43 -15.88 27.28
C GLY A 3 6.31 -14.63 27.24
N LYS A 4 7.61 -14.79 26.98
CA LYS A 4 8.57 -13.68 26.84
C LYS A 4 8.72 -13.28 25.37
N PRO A 5 8.99 -11.99 25.05
CA PRO A 5 9.30 -11.56 23.71
C PRO A 5 10.52 -12.32 23.16
N ALA A 6 10.42 -12.85 21.96
CA ALA A 6 11.51 -13.51 21.25
C ALA A 6 11.92 -12.66 20.04
N LEU A 7 13.21 -12.35 19.96
CA LEU A 7 13.85 -11.67 18.83
C LEU A 7 14.60 -12.68 17.93
N GLY A 8 14.20 -13.94 18.01
CA GLY A 8 14.81 -15.03 17.26
C GLY A 8 14.59 -14.91 15.75
N VAL A 9 15.41 -15.65 15.01
CA VAL A 9 15.32 -15.80 13.55
C VAL A 9 14.87 -17.22 13.23
N GLY A 10 13.90 -17.37 12.34
CA GLY A 10 13.54 -18.66 11.77
C GLY A 10 14.48 -19.07 10.64
N PRO A 11 14.38 -20.32 10.15
CA PRO A 11 15.11 -20.73 8.95
C PRO A 11 14.67 -19.89 7.74
N GLY A 12 15.61 -19.64 6.84
CA GLY A 12 15.41 -18.81 5.65
C GLY A 12 15.36 -19.63 4.36
N ASN A 13 14.22 -20.20 4.02
CA ASN A 13 14.07 -20.89 2.72
C ASN A 13 13.69 -19.92 1.61
N VAL A 14 14.61 -19.05 1.23
CA VAL A 14 14.42 -17.87 0.38
C VAL A 14 14.28 -18.23 -1.09
N PRO A 15 13.09 -18.05 -1.74
CA PRO A 15 12.93 -18.16 -3.17
C PRO A 15 13.45 -16.91 -3.88
N CYS A 16 14.03 -17.09 -5.08
CA CYS A 16 14.37 -16.02 -6.00
C CYS A 16 13.60 -16.24 -7.31
N TYR A 17 12.52 -15.51 -7.51
CA TYR A 17 11.76 -15.55 -8.75
C TYR A 17 12.33 -14.58 -9.78
N ILE A 18 12.74 -15.10 -10.93
CA ILE A 18 13.28 -14.33 -12.05
C ILE A 18 12.26 -14.37 -13.19
N HIS A 19 11.44 -13.31 -13.25
CA HIS A 19 10.39 -13.13 -14.24
C HIS A 19 10.97 -12.75 -15.60
N LYS A 20 10.27 -13.06 -16.68
CA LYS A 20 10.68 -12.76 -18.07
C LYS A 20 10.93 -11.27 -18.35
N SER A 21 10.35 -10.36 -17.53
CA SER A 21 10.59 -8.91 -17.65
C SER A 21 11.86 -8.42 -16.96
N ALA A 22 12.58 -9.30 -16.24
CA ALA A 22 13.78 -8.92 -15.51
C ALA A 22 14.93 -8.49 -16.45
N ASP A 23 15.80 -7.60 -15.96
CA ASP A 23 17.16 -7.53 -16.50
C ASP A 23 17.91 -8.79 -16.10
N LEU A 24 18.00 -9.71 -17.04
CA LEU A 24 18.52 -11.06 -16.75
C LEU A 24 20.01 -11.06 -16.40
N GLU A 25 20.82 -10.15 -16.97
CA GLU A 25 22.24 -10.08 -16.65
C GLU A 25 22.45 -9.55 -15.24
N GLN A 26 21.71 -8.54 -14.84
CA GLN A 26 21.68 -8.04 -13.47
C GLN A 26 21.19 -9.12 -12.50
N ALA A 27 20.06 -9.77 -12.77
CA ALA A 27 19.49 -10.80 -11.93
C ALA A 27 20.46 -11.96 -11.67
N VAL A 28 21.17 -12.42 -12.71
CA VAL A 28 22.19 -13.47 -12.59
C VAL A 28 23.38 -12.99 -11.76
N ASN A 29 23.86 -11.76 -11.99
CA ASN A 29 24.95 -11.18 -11.21
C ASN A 29 24.58 -11.07 -9.72
N ASP A 30 23.40 -10.55 -9.43
CA ASP A 30 22.90 -10.37 -8.08
C ASP A 30 22.71 -11.70 -7.34
N LEU A 31 22.18 -12.72 -8.02
CA LEU A 31 22.02 -14.05 -7.48
C LEU A 31 23.39 -14.70 -7.16
N ILE A 32 24.37 -14.56 -8.06
CA ILE A 32 25.72 -15.11 -7.82
C ILE A 32 26.40 -14.37 -6.66
N LEU A 33 26.36 -13.06 -6.67
CA LEU A 33 26.92 -12.22 -5.60
C LEU A 33 26.33 -12.59 -4.24
N SER A 34 25.02 -12.70 -4.17
CA SER A 34 24.30 -13.07 -2.95
C SER A 34 24.60 -14.48 -2.47
N LYS A 35 24.57 -15.46 -3.39
CA LYS A 35 24.75 -16.88 -3.05
C LYS A 35 26.19 -17.24 -2.72
N THR A 36 27.16 -16.51 -3.24
CA THR A 36 28.59 -16.73 -2.93
C THR A 36 29.07 -15.92 -1.73
N PHE A 37 28.32 -14.92 -1.32
CA PHE A 37 28.64 -14.17 -0.11
C PHE A 37 28.67 -15.10 1.10
N ASP A 38 29.82 -15.15 1.77
CA ASP A 38 30.06 -16.03 2.90
C ASP A 38 29.69 -17.52 2.62
N ASN A 39 29.95 -17.98 1.39
CA ASN A 39 29.57 -19.31 0.89
C ASN A 39 28.08 -19.65 1.12
N GLY A 40 27.19 -18.66 1.03
CA GLY A 40 25.75 -18.86 1.19
C GLY A 40 25.28 -19.15 2.62
N MET A 41 26.08 -18.83 3.62
CA MET A 41 25.77 -19.08 5.04
C MET A 41 24.75 -18.10 5.58
N ILE A 42 24.61 -16.91 4.99
CA ILE A 42 23.59 -15.93 5.43
C ILE A 42 22.18 -16.50 5.22
N CYS A 43 21.37 -16.46 6.25
CA CYS A 43 19.99 -17.01 6.26
C CYS A 43 19.07 -16.36 5.21
N ALA A 44 19.40 -15.16 4.73
CA ALA A 44 18.70 -14.50 3.63
C ALA A 44 19.26 -14.83 2.26
N SER A 45 20.29 -15.69 2.15
CA SER A 45 20.79 -16.16 0.86
C SER A 45 19.76 -17.01 0.14
N GLU A 46 19.62 -16.82 -1.16
CA GLU A 46 18.67 -17.54 -1.99
C GLU A 46 18.86 -19.06 -1.88
N GLN A 47 17.76 -19.79 -1.75
CA GLN A 47 17.77 -21.25 -1.68
C GLN A 47 17.26 -21.90 -2.98
N ALA A 48 16.55 -21.12 -3.80
CA ALA A 48 16.09 -21.53 -5.11
C ALA A 48 16.12 -20.38 -6.12
N ALA A 49 16.46 -20.68 -7.36
CA ALA A 49 16.20 -19.87 -8.54
C ALA A 49 14.97 -20.44 -9.25
N ILE A 50 13.90 -19.65 -9.34
CA ILE A 50 12.66 -19.97 -10.04
C ILE A 50 12.64 -19.08 -11.28
N VAL A 51 12.67 -19.66 -12.48
CA VAL A 51 12.95 -18.91 -13.71
C VAL A 51 11.87 -19.19 -14.75
N ASP A 52 11.33 -18.13 -15.34
CA ASP A 52 10.38 -18.27 -16.44
C ASP A 52 11.03 -19.02 -17.61
N LYS A 53 10.31 -19.99 -18.16
CA LYS A 53 10.75 -20.84 -19.27
C LYS A 53 11.26 -20.04 -20.48
N ALA A 54 10.65 -18.91 -20.76
CA ALA A 54 11.03 -18.03 -21.87
C ALA A 54 12.49 -17.54 -21.79
N ILE A 55 13.05 -17.39 -20.58
CA ILE A 55 14.39 -16.87 -20.34
C ILE A 55 15.35 -17.94 -19.79
N ALA A 56 14.86 -19.13 -19.43
CA ALA A 56 15.64 -20.19 -18.82
C ALA A 56 16.88 -20.59 -19.63
N PRO A 57 16.85 -20.74 -20.98
CA PRO A 57 18.06 -21.08 -21.74
C PRO A 57 19.16 -20.00 -21.65
N LYS A 58 18.77 -18.73 -21.65
CA LYS A 58 19.71 -17.59 -21.49
C LYS A 58 20.26 -17.54 -20.06
N PHE A 59 19.40 -17.78 -19.06
CA PHE A 59 19.79 -17.87 -17.65
C PHE A 59 20.86 -18.98 -17.45
N GLU A 60 20.59 -20.17 -17.90
CA GLU A 60 21.55 -21.30 -17.78
C GLU A 60 22.90 -21.00 -18.45
N LYS A 61 22.87 -20.39 -19.64
CA LYS A 61 24.08 -19.96 -20.34
C LYS A 61 24.89 -18.94 -19.54
N LEU A 62 24.24 -17.95 -18.94
CA LEU A 62 24.90 -16.94 -18.12
C LEU A 62 25.45 -17.54 -16.83
N MET A 63 24.69 -18.36 -16.13
CA MET A 63 25.13 -19.03 -14.90
C MET A 63 26.38 -19.88 -15.17
N LYS A 64 26.40 -20.68 -16.25
CA LYS A 64 27.55 -21.45 -16.66
C LYS A 64 28.76 -20.57 -16.99
N LYS A 65 28.55 -19.49 -17.74
CA LYS A 65 29.60 -18.52 -18.08
C LYS A 65 30.28 -17.94 -16.83
N TYR A 66 29.53 -17.73 -15.75
CA TYR A 66 30.04 -17.18 -14.51
C TYR A 66 30.48 -18.21 -13.46
N GLY A 67 30.66 -19.48 -13.87
CA GLY A 67 31.24 -20.51 -13.03
C GLY A 67 30.25 -21.27 -12.17
N CYS A 68 29.00 -21.34 -12.56
CA CYS A 68 28.00 -22.17 -11.87
C CYS A 68 27.86 -23.53 -12.60
N TYR A 69 27.63 -24.57 -11.83
CA TYR A 69 27.53 -25.95 -12.32
C TYR A 69 26.09 -26.47 -12.15
N PHE A 70 25.51 -26.95 -13.24
CA PHE A 70 24.21 -27.63 -13.23
C PHE A 70 24.44 -29.14 -13.06
N ALA A 71 24.05 -29.66 -11.91
CA ALA A 71 24.19 -31.05 -11.58
C ALA A 71 23.26 -31.92 -12.43
N LYS A 72 23.76 -33.10 -12.83
CA LYS A 72 22.99 -34.12 -13.55
C LYS A 72 22.06 -34.86 -12.58
N PRO A 73 21.05 -35.59 -13.05
CA PRO A 73 20.10 -36.28 -12.19
C PRO A 73 20.71 -37.20 -11.14
N ASP A 74 21.78 -37.99 -11.54
CA ASP A 74 22.51 -38.84 -10.62
C ASP A 74 23.36 -38.09 -9.62
N GLU A 75 23.89 -36.93 -10.02
CA GLU A 75 24.65 -36.02 -9.16
C GLU A 75 23.72 -35.27 -8.15
N ILE A 76 22.50 -34.91 -8.57
CA ILE A 76 21.48 -34.31 -7.70
C ILE A 76 21.17 -35.26 -6.54
N LYS A 77 21.01 -36.56 -6.83
CA LYS A 77 20.78 -37.55 -5.79
C LYS A 77 21.95 -37.62 -4.80
N LYS A 78 23.21 -37.67 -5.27
CA LYS A 78 24.37 -37.64 -4.40
C LYS A 78 24.49 -36.41 -3.54
N LEU A 79 24.23 -35.23 -4.14
CA LEU A 79 24.17 -33.95 -3.40
C LEU A 79 23.06 -33.96 -2.35
N SER A 80 21.88 -34.51 -2.69
CA SER A 80 20.75 -34.64 -1.79
C SER A 80 21.12 -35.49 -0.57
N ASP A 81 21.64 -36.68 -0.82
CA ASP A 81 22.02 -37.67 0.21
C ASP A 81 23.11 -37.12 1.16
N TYR A 82 24.04 -36.33 0.60
CA TYR A 82 25.12 -35.73 1.40
C TYR A 82 24.72 -34.45 2.13
N CYS A 83 23.98 -33.56 1.47
CA CYS A 83 23.68 -32.24 2.01
C CYS A 83 22.55 -32.25 3.05
N ILE A 84 21.62 -33.22 2.98
CA ILE A 84 20.43 -33.29 3.84
C ILE A 84 20.40 -34.65 4.53
N ASP A 85 20.27 -34.59 5.86
CA ASP A 85 19.99 -35.76 6.69
C ASP A 85 18.51 -36.14 6.50
N SER A 86 18.27 -37.23 5.77
CA SER A 86 16.91 -37.67 5.41
C SER A 86 16.10 -38.14 6.61
N GLU A 87 16.73 -38.65 7.68
CA GLU A 87 16.04 -39.11 8.89
C GLU A 87 15.55 -37.92 9.72
N LYS A 88 16.39 -36.91 9.86
CA LYS A 88 16.05 -35.68 10.64
C LYS A 88 15.37 -34.62 9.81
N GLY A 89 15.39 -34.77 8.49
CA GLY A 89 14.90 -33.72 7.59
C GLY A 89 15.62 -32.38 7.80
N ALA A 90 16.90 -32.40 8.08
CA ALA A 90 17.71 -31.22 8.41
C ALA A 90 18.96 -31.12 7.51
N VAL A 91 19.49 -29.91 7.36
CA VAL A 91 20.76 -29.69 6.65
C VAL A 91 21.91 -30.40 7.39
N ASN A 92 22.79 -31.04 6.65
CA ASN A 92 24.04 -31.54 7.20
C ASN A 92 24.92 -30.36 7.68
N PRO A 93 25.17 -30.21 8.98
CA PRO A 93 25.87 -29.03 9.50
C PRO A 93 27.32 -28.89 8.96
N VAL A 94 27.88 -29.97 8.46
CA VAL A 94 29.25 -29.98 7.93
C VAL A 94 29.39 -29.17 6.64
N ILE A 95 28.32 -29.02 5.85
CA ILE A 95 28.38 -28.26 4.58
C ILE A 95 28.17 -26.73 4.79
N VAL A 96 27.74 -26.30 5.98
CA VAL A 96 27.44 -24.88 6.23
C VAL A 96 28.69 -24.02 6.02
N GLY A 97 28.60 -23.03 5.14
CA GLY A 97 29.69 -22.12 4.80
C GLY A 97 30.86 -22.76 4.01
N LYS A 98 30.72 -24.00 3.53
CA LYS A 98 31.76 -24.64 2.70
C LYS A 98 31.68 -24.25 1.23
N PRO A 99 32.80 -24.14 0.52
CA PRO A 99 32.80 -23.86 -0.91
C PRO A 99 32.08 -24.94 -1.73
N ALA A 100 31.52 -24.57 -2.86
CA ALA A 100 30.83 -25.49 -3.78
C ALA A 100 31.66 -26.66 -4.22
N THR A 101 32.95 -26.45 -4.55
CA THR A 101 33.91 -27.49 -4.97
C THR A 101 34.13 -28.51 -3.86
N TRP A 102 34.26 -28.06 -2.62
CA TRP A 102 34.44 -28.96 -1.47
C TRP A 102 33.19 -29.84 -1.25
N ILE A 103 31.99 -29.22 -1.31
CA ILE A 103 30.72 -29.95 -1.15
C ILE A 103 30.57 -31.01 -2.25
N ALA A 104 30.88 -30.63 -3.51
CA ALA A 104 30.83 -31.55 -4.64
C ALA A 104 31.78 -32.75 -4.45
N GLU A 105 33.02 -32.48 -4.03
CA GLU A 105 34.01 -33.52 -3.76
C GLU A 105 33.52 -34.52 -2.69
N GLN A 106 33.02 -34.00 -1.56
CA GLN A 106 32.50 -34.85 -0.49
C GLN A 106 31.27 -35.67 -0.89
N ALA A 107 30.41 -35.09 -1.75
CA ALA A 107 29.27 -35.80 -2.32
C ALA A 107 29.66 -36.78 -3.46
N GLY A 108 30.92 -36.86 -3.87
CA GLY A 108 31.37 -37.70 -4.97
C GLY A 108 30.92 -37.19 -6.34
N VAL A 109 30.83 -35.88 -6.51
CA VAL A 109 30.47 -35.17 -7.75
C VAL A 109 31.69 -34.43 -8.29
N LYS A 110 32.06 -34.68 -9.54
CA LYS A 110 33.20 -34.01 -10.18
C LYS A 110 32.71 -32.72 -10.86
N VAL A 111 33.28 -31.58 -10.45
CA VAL A 111 32.95 -30.25 -10.99
C VAL A 111 34.23 -29.55 -11.47
N PRO A 112 34.14 -28.58 -12.39
CA PRO A 112 35.28 -27.76 -12.79
C PRO A 112 35.89 -27.02 -11.59
N GLU A 113 37.20 -26.79 -11.65
CA GLU A 113 37.89 -25.95 -10.68
C GLU A 113 37.29 -24.52 -10.69
N GLY A 114 37.15 -23.93 -9.52
CA GLY A 114 36.55 -22.58 -9.40
C GLY A 114 35.03 -22.55 -9.52
N THR A 115 34.35 -23.72 -9.51
CA THR A 115 32.87 -23.75 -9.44
C THR A 115 32.37 -23.00 -8.21
N LYS A 116 31.49 -22.04 -8.46
CA LYS A 116 30.94 -21.10 -7.42
C LYS A 116 29.66 -21.59 -6.79
N ILE A 117 28.74 -22.13 -7.59
CA ILE A 117 27.42 -22.60 -7.17
C ILE A 117 27.06 -23.90 -7.82
N LEU A 118 26.46 -24.81 -7.06
CA LEU A 118 25.92 -26.10 -7.57
C LEU A 118 24.40 -25.93 -7.73
N LEU A 119 23.88 -26.02 -8.96
CA LEU A 119 22.45 -25.95 -9.23
C LEU A 119 21.86 -27.35 -9.39
N ALA A 120 20.80 -27.60 -8.64
CA ALA A 120 20.01 -28.83 -8.74
C ALA A 120 18.63 -28.52 -9.33
N LYS A 121 18.36 -28.98 -10.54
CA LYS A 121 17.04 -28.86 -11.16
C LYS A 121 16.08 -29.80 -10.46
N LEU A 122 15.01 -29.26 -9.91
CA LEU A 122 13.97 -29.98 -9.15
C LEU A 122 12.58 -29.78 -9.80
N ASP A 123 11.73 -30.79 -9.61
CA ASP A 123 10.36 -30.76 -10.13
C ASP A 123 9.33 -30.27 -9.08
N GLY A 124 9.69 -30.24 -7.79
CA GLY A 124 8.80 -29.85 -6.71
C GLY A 124 9.51 -29.36 -5.45
N VAL A 125 8.72 -28.94 -4.48
CA VAL A 125 9.15 -28.49 -3.16
C VAL A 125 8.59 -29.45 -2.11
N GLY A 126 9.37 -29.76 -1.10
CA GLY A 126 8.93 -30.61 -0.01
C GLY A 126 9.93 -31.69 0.41
N PRO A 127 9.54 -32.62 1.30
CA PRO A 127 10.42 -33.69 1.78
C PRO A 127 10.95 -34.59 0.68
N GLU A 128 10.17 -34.81 -0.38
CA GLU A 128 10.55 -35.64 -1.55
C GLU A 128 11.63 -34.97 -2.42
N TYR A 129 11.82 -33.65 -2.25
CA TYR A 129 12.82 -32.84 -2.90
C TYR A 129 13.77 -32.21 -1.88
N PRO A 130 14.65 -32.98 -1.21
CA PRO A 130 15.41 -32.52 -0.04
C PRO A 130 16.19 -31.22 -0.26
N LEU A 131 16.73 -31.02 -1.50
CA LEU A 131 17.44 -29.77 -1.84
C LEU A 131 16.54 -28.56 -2.05
N SER A 132 15.21 -28.66 -1.88
CA SER A 132 14.30 -27.53 -1.88
C SER A 132 14.26 -26.76 -0.55
N ARG A 133 14.94 -27.23 0.49
CA ARG A 133 15.03 -26.56 1.80
C ARG A 133 16.26 -25.68 1.95
N GLU A 134 16.35 -24.97 3.06
CA GLU A 134 17.53 -24.19 3.42
C GLU A 134 18.77 -25.08 3.53
N LYS A 135 19.89 -24.63 2.96
CA LYS A 135 21.15 -25.40 2.90
C LYS A 135 22.35 -24.64 3.49
N LEU A 136 22.25 -23.33 3.69
CA LEU A 136 23.31 -22.45 4.22
C LEU A 136 24.68 -22.69 3.55
N SER A 137 24.68 -22.89 2.24
CA SER A 137 25.79 -23.28 1.42
C SER A 137 25.57 -22.91 -0.06
N PRO A 138 26.58 -22.90 -0.93
CA PRO A 138 26.43 -22.56 -2.33
C PRO A 138 25.76 -23.69 -3.17
N VAL A 139 24.78 -24.36 -2.60
CA VAL A 139 23.89 -25.29 -3.29
C VAL A 139 22.54 -24.61 -3.50
N LEU A 140 22.05 -24.58 -4.74
CA LEU A 140 20.86 -23.84 -5.15
C LEU A 140 19.89 -24.78 -5.87
N ALA A 141 18.62 -24.80 -5.43
CA ALA A 141 17.56 -25.44 -6.20
C ALA A 141 17.28 -24.61 -7.47
N TYR A 142 16.83 -25.25 -8.52
CA TYR A 142 16.52 -24.60 -9.79
C TYR A 142 15.19 -25.12 -10.32
N PHE A 143 14.26 -24.22 -10.60
CA PHE A 143 12.95 -24.49 -11.15
C PHE A 143 12.74 -23.72 -12.44
N ILE A 144 12.09 -24.36 -13.42
CA ILE A 144 11.61 -23.70 -14.64
C ILE A 144 10.09 -23.70 -14.57
N VAL A 145 9.48 -22.53 -14.76
CA VAL A 145 8.03 -22.33 -14.66
C VAL A 145 7.46 -21.82 -15.98
N ASP A 146 6.26 -22.26 -16.32
CA ASP A 146 5.62 -21.95 -17.60
C ASP A 146 4.86 -20.62 -17.60
N SER A 147 4.45 -20.13 -16.39
CA SER A 147 3.68 -18.88 -16.22
C SER A 147 4.11 -18.10 -15.00
N THR A 148 3.70 -16.83 -14.97
CA THR A 148 3.89 -15.94 -13.81
C THR A 148 3.20 -16.48 -12.56
N GLU A 149 2.01 -17.04 -12.71
CA GLU A 149 1.25 -17.67 -11.64
C GLU A 149 2.04 -18.81 -11.02
N GLU A 150 2.50 -19.76 -11.84
CA GLU A 150 3.31 -20.89 -11.38
C GLU A 150 4.61 -20.43 -10.70
N GLY A 151 5.23 -19.36 -11.19
CA GLY A 151 6.42 -18.78 -10.57
C GLY A 151 6.16 -18.23 -9.17
N ILE A 152 5.05 -17.55 -8.99
CA ILE A 152 4.61 -17.02 -7.69
C ILE A 152 4.23 -18.18 -6.75
N ASP A 153 3.45 -19.14 -7.23
CA ASP A 153 3.01 -20.30 -6.45
C ASP A 153 4.22 -21.14 -5.99
N ARG A 154 5.19 -21.38 -6.87
CA ARG A 154 6.43 -22.09 -6.54
C ARG A 154 7.25 -21.34 -5.47
N ALA A 155 7.27 -20.01 -5.54
CA ALA A 155 7.95 -19.19 -4.53
C ALA A 155 7.21 -19.26 -3.18
N GLU A 156 5.87 -19.24 -3.18
CA GLU A 156 5.08 -19.41 -1.97
C GLU A 156 5.30 -20.80 -1.34
N GLU A 157 5.32 -21.88 -2.14
CA GLU A 157 5.64 -23.22 -1.67
C GLU A 157 6.99 -23.27 -0.96
N MET A 158 8.01 -22.61 -1.51
CA MET A 158 9.35 -22.53 -0.89
C MET A 158 9.27 -21.80 0.48
N VAL A 159 8.57 -20.66 0.54
CA VAL A 159 8.40 -19.91 1.80
C VAL A 159 7.65 -20.75 2.83
N MET A 160 6.57 -21.42 2.42
CA MET A 160 5.79 -22.29 3.29
C MET A 160 6.56 -23.51 3.78
N PHE A 161 7.52 -24.00 2.99
CA PHE A 161 8.38 -25.11 3.34
C PHE A 161 9.62 -24.62 4.11
N HIS A 162 9.47 -24.35 5.40
CA HIS A 162 10.50 -23.92 6.35
C HIS A 162 11.09 -22.50 6.16
N GLY A 163 10.38 -21.57 5.50
CA GLY A 163 10.87 -20.20 5.30
C GLY A 163 9.92 -19.10 5.78
N MET A 164 8.83 -19.46 6.46
CA MET A 164 7.77 -18.53 6.81
C MET A 164 8.27 -17.32 7.60
N GLY A 165 7.87 -16.15 7.14
CA GLY A 165 8.18 -14.88 7.76
C GLY A 165 9.57 -14.32 7.45
N HIS A 166 10.47 -15.07 6.80
CA HIS A 166 11.85 -14.62 6.61
C HIS A 166 12.00 -13.62 5.45
N SER A 167 12.33 -14.07 4.27
CA SER A 167 12.60 -13.22 3.11
C SER A 167 12.21 -13.91 1.80
N ALA A 168 11.91 -13.11 0.77
CA ALA A 168 11.71 -13.60 -0.59
C ALA A 168 12.22 -12.55 -1.59
N VAL A 169 12.61 -12.99 -2.78
CA VAL A 169 13.27 -12.16 -3.80
C VAL A 169 12.51 -12.26 -5.12
N ILE A 170 12.39 -11.14 -5.80
CA ILE A 170 11.92 -11.11 -7.18
C ILE A 170 12.82 -10.21 -8.03
N HIS A 171 13.15 -10.68 -9.23
CA HIS A 171 13.72 -9.88 -10.30
C HIS A 171 12.67 -9.72 -11.39
N ALA A 172 12.17 -8.52 -11.56
CA ALA A 172 11.14 -8.15 -12.54
C ALA A 172 11.15 -6.65 -12.81
N ASN A 173 10.72 -6.25 -14.02
CA ASN A 173 10.46 -4.85 -14.38
C ASN A 173 8.96 -4.61 -14.64
N ASP A 174 8.10 -5.56 -14.29
CA ASP A 174 6.64 -5.48 -14.35
C ASP A 174 6.12 -5.23 -12.94
N GLU A 175 5.61 -4.01 -12.71
CA GLU A 175 5.16 -3.59 -11.38
C GLU A 175 3.95 -4.39 -10.88
N ASP A 176 3.04 -4.78 -11.76
CA ASP A 176 1.87 -5.58 -11.39
C ASP A 176 2.29 -6.97 -10.88
N VAL A 177 3.31 -7.55 -11.51
CA VAL A 177 3.91 -8.82 -11.07
C VAL A 177 4.60 -8.65 -9.72
N ILE A 178 5.36 -7.57 -9.53
CA ILE A 178 6.02 -7.27 -8.25
C ILE A 178 4.98 -7.13 -7.13
N GLN A 179 3.91 -6.39 -7.36
CA GLN A 179 2.85 -6.19 -6.36
C GLN A 179 2.10 -7.49 -6.06
N LYS A 180 1.79 -8.30 -7.08
CA LYS A 180 1.17 -9.62 -6.90
C LYS A 180 2.06 -10.54 -6.08
N TYR A 181 3.35 -10.61 -6.41
CA TYR A 181 4.34 -11.38 -5.65
C TYR A 181 4.41 -10.91 -4.20
N ALA A 182 4.49 -9.59 -3.99
CA ALA A 182 4.55 -9.00 -2.66
C ALA A 182 3.32 -9.30 -1.80
N ALA A 183 2.13 -9.31 -2.39
CA ALA A 183 0.88 -9.61 -1.71
C ALA A 183 0.75 -11.09 -1.33
N THR A 184 1.35 -12.00 -2.12
CA THR A 184 1.24 -13.44 -1.91
C THR A 184 2.27 -13.96 -0.89
N MET A 185 3.51 -13.44 -0.93
CA MET A 185 4.59 -13.99 -0.10
C MET A 185 4.37 -13.76 1.41
N LYS A 186 4.39 -14.85 2.16
CA LYS A 186 4.34 -14.83 3.64
C LYS A 186 5.74 -14.60 4.24
N ALA A 187 6.37 -13.50 3.82
CA ALA A 187 7.71 -13.09 4.23
C ALA A 187 7.69 -11.66 4.76
N SER A 188 8.57 -11.34 5.69
CA SER A 188 8.69 -10.00 6.28
C SER A 188 9.54 -9.06 5.42
N ARG A 189 10.39 -9.60 4.56
CA ARG A 189 11.27 -8.84 3.65
C ARG A 189 11.10 -9.34 2.22
N LEU A 190 10.73 -8.41 1.37
CA LEU A 190 10.63 -8.63 -0.07
C LEU A 190 11.69 -7.81 -0.75
N ILE A 191 12.63 -8.48 -1.40
CA ILE A 191 13.77 -7.87 -2.05
C ILE A 191 13.50 -7.83 -3.55
N VAL A 192 13.61 -6.66 -4.14
CA VAL A 192 13.32 -6.44 -5.56
C VAL A 192 14.59 -6.00 -6.27
N ASN A 193 14.93 -6.68 -7.36
CA ASN A 193 16.04 -6.34 -8.27
C ASN A 193 17.37 -6.05 -7.55
N SER A 194 17.69 -6.86 -6.54
CA SER A 194 18.94 -6.73 -5.79
C SER A 194 19.33 -8.04 -5.09
N PRO A 195 20.62 -8.21 -4.74
CA PRO A 195 21.09 -9.42 -4.05
C PRO A 195 20.41 -9.63 -2.70
N SER A 196 19.83 -10.81 -2.45
CA SER A 196 19.06 -11.06 -1.24
C SER A 196 19.87 -10.94 0.04
N SER A 197 21.06 -11.52 0.10
CA SER A 197 21.91 -11.47 1.30
C SER A 197 22.17 -10.03 1.74
N HIS A 198 22.57 -9.17 0.81
CA HIS A 198 22.88 -7.77 1.08
C HIS A 198 21.60 -6.93 1.28
N GLY A 199 20.59 -7.15 0.45
CA GLY A 199 19.33 -6.42 0.54
C GLY A 199 18.55 -6.70 1.84
N ALA A 200 18.59 -7.93 2.33
CA ALA A 200 17.95 -8.28 3.59
C ALA A 200 18.69 -7.73 4.82
N ILE A 201 20.03 -7.75 4.78
CA ILE A 201 20.88 -7.13 5.82
C ILE A 201 20.60 -5.63 5.90
N GLY A 202 20.37 -4.97 4.76
CA GLY A 202 20.02 -3.56 4.67
C GLY A 202 21.17 -2.61 4.38
N ASP A 203 20.82 -1.36 4.14
CA ASP A 203 21.67 -0.17 3.91
C ASP A 203 22.34 -0.08 2.53
N ILE A 204 22.82 -1.17 1.92
CA ILE A 204 23.58 -1.09 0.67
C ILE A 204 22.67 -0.85 -0.54
N TYR A 205 21.54 -1.56 -0.64
CA TYR A 205 20.63 -1.54 -1.80
C TYR A 205 19.25 -0.95 -1.51
N ASN A 206 18.93 -0.69 -0.23
CA ASN A 206 17.61 -0.23 0.19
C ASN A 206 17.68 0.47 1.56
N THR A 207 16.54 0.90 2.07
CA THR A 207 16.40 1.63 3.35
C THR A 207 16.15 0.73 4.56
N ASN A 208 16.30 -0.58 4.45
CA ASN A 208 16.20 -1.46 5.60
C ASN A 208 17.31 -1.15 6.60
N MET A 209 16.97 -1.14 7.87
CA MET A 209 17.96 -0.90 8.93
C MET A 209 19.02 -2.01 8.94
N PRO A 210 20.33 -1.68 8.96
CA PRO A 210 21.39 -2.68 8.94
C PRO A 210 21.33 -3.61 10.14
N SER A 211 21.23 -4.92 9.87
CA SER A 211 21.26 -5.94 10.93
C SER A 211 21.51 -7.33 10.34
N LEU A 212 22.19 -8.17 11.12
CA LEU A 212 22.30 -9.61 10.85
C LEU A 212 21.20 -10.44 11.53
N THR A 213 20.38 -9.80 12.37
CA THR A 213 19.25 -10.46 13.03
C THR A 213 17.95 -10.02 12.35
N LEU A 214 17.42 -10.90 11.53
CA LEU A 214 16.30 -10.64 10.64
C LEU A 214 15.00 -11.19 11.23
N GLY A 215 14.20 -10.34 11.88
CA GLY A 215 12.92 -10.75 12.47
C GLY A 215 11.96 -11.33 11.42
N CYS A 216 11.21 -12.37 11.79
CA CYS A 216 10.30 -13.09 10.90
C CYS A 216 8.81 -12.81 11.18
N GLY A 217 8.51 -11.88 12.08
CA GLY A 217 7.15 -11.48 12.42
C GLY A 217 6.27 -12.61 12.95
N SER A 218 4.97 -12.42 12.88
CA SER A 218 3.98 -13.40 13.34
C SER A 218 4.01 -14.69 12.55
N TYR A 219 4.31 -14.65 11.26
CA TYR A 219 4.47 -15.86 10.43
C TYR A 219 5.61 -16.76 10.92
N GLY A 220 6.71 -16.17 11.38
CA GLY A 220 7.86 -16.90 11.92
C GLY A 220 7.82 -17.09 13.45
N GLY A 221 6.71 -16.73 14.12
CA GLY A 221 6.57 -16.81 15.57
C GLY A 221 7.47 -15.84 16.33
N ASN A 222 7.88 -14.73 15.72
CA ASN A 222 8.75 -13.73 16.30
C ASN A 222 7.96 -12.49 16.79
N SER A 223 8.55 -11.79 17.75
CA SER A 223 8.00 -10.54 18.31
C SER A 223 8.21 -9.33 17.38
N VAL A 224 9.08 -9.43 16.39
CA VAL A 224 9.41 -8.37 15.44
C VAL A 224 9.49 -8.91 14.02
N SER A 225 9.05 -8.11 13.04
CA SER A 225 9.12 -8.43 11.62
C SER A 225 10.26 -7.71 10.89
N GLY A 226 10.79 -6.65 11.48
CA GLY A 226 11.88 -5.86 10.91
C GLY A 226 13.26 -6.40 11.29
N ASN A 227 14.29 -5.74 10.78
CA ASN A 227 15.67 -5.96 11.15
C ASN A 227 15.87 -5.53 12.62
N VAL A 228 16.41 -6.41 13.44
CA VAL A 228 16.60 -6.15 14.88
C VAL A 228 17.78 -5.22 15.08
N THR A 229 17.54 -4.11 15.76
CA THR A 229 18.55 -3.09 16.07
C THR A 229 18.54 -2.78 17.57
N THR A 230 19.38 -1.87 18.02
CA THR A 230 19.42 -1.41 19.41
C THR A 230 18.06 -0.89 19.90
N VAL A 231 17.24 -0.33 19.03
CA VAL A 231 15.89 0.14 19.35
C VAL A 231 14.98 -0.98 19.88
N ASN A 232 15.19 -2.22 19.44
CA ASN A 232 14.43 -3.39 19.89
C ASN A 232 14.86 -3.88 21.29
N LEU A 233 16.02 -3.43 21.77
CA LEU A 233 16.62 -3.85 23.05
C LEU A 233 16.41 -2.82 24.17
N ILE A 234 15.90 -1.62 23.84
CA ILE A 234 15.67 -0.57 24.83
C ILE A 234 14.20 -0.46 25.21
N ASN A 235 13.93 -0.17 26.47
CA ASN A 235 12.60 0.15 26.94
C ASN A 235 12.25 1.59 26.59
N GLN A 236 11.25 1.79 25.72
CA GLN A 236 10.75 3.11 25.38
C GLN A 236 9.66 3.54 26.36
N LYS A 237 9.91 4.59 27.14
CA LYS A 237 8.86 5.26 27.91
C LYS A 237 8.15 6.29 27.06
N ARG A 238 6.86 6.14 26.90
CA ARG A 238 6.02 7.14 26.23
C ARG A 238 5.39 8.06 27.27
N VAL A 239 5.70 9.34 27.18
CA VAL A 239 5.03 10.38 27.98
C VAL A 239 3.87 10.94 27.15
N ALA A 240 2.66 10.50 27.45
CA ALA A 240 1.45 10.99 26.82
C ALA A 240 0.88 12.13 27.65
N LYS A 241 1.07 13.36 27.20
CA LYS A 241 0.43 14.54 27.80
C LYS A 241 -0.99 14.70 27.24
N ARG A 242 -1.94 15.03 28.11
CA ARG A 242 -3.28 15.41 27.67
C ARG A 242 -3.15 16.59 26.70
N ARG A 243 -3.62 16.42 25.48
CA ARG A 243 -3.88 17.57 24.61
C ARG A 243 -5.11 18.29 25.16
N VAL A 244 -4.91 19.51 25.56
CA VAL A 244 -6.05 20.40 25.80
C VAL A 244 -6.65 20.64 24.42
N ASN A 245 -7.76 19.97 24.12
CA ASN A 245 -8.60 20.42 23.02
C ASN A 245 -9.17 21.77 23.51
N MET A 246 -8.59 22.85 23.02
CA MET A 246 -9.24 24.14 23.21
C MET A 246 -10.62 24.03 22.56
N GLN A 247 -11.64 24.04 23.40
CA GLN A 247 -13.01 24.22 22.92
C GLN A 247 -13.08 25.62 22.38
N TRP A 248 -13.38 25.75 21.11
CA TRP A 248 -13.60 27.04 20.47
C TRP A 248 -14.99 27.04 19.88
N PHE A 249 -15.62 28.20 19.98
CA PHE A 249 -16.91 28.46 19.38
C PHE A 249 -16.70 29.41 18.19
N LYS A 250 -17.14 28.97 17.01
CA LYS A 250 -17.10 29.79 15.80
C LYS A 250 -18.51 29.95 15.27
N VAL A 251 -18.91 31.18 15.04
CA VAL A 251 -20.11 31.54 14.30
C VAL A 251 -19.69 32.06 12.91
N PRO A 252 -20.61 32.11 11.94
CA PRO A 252 -20.38 32.84 10.71
C PRO A 252 -19.91 34.26 10.95
N ASP A 253 -19.06 34.80 10.09
CA ASP A 253 -18.54 36.17 10.25
C ASP A 253 -19.60 37.22 10.25
N LYS A 254 -20.73 36.95 9.59
CA LYS A 254 -21.91 37.84 9.56
C LYS A 254 -23.20 37.04 9.65
N ILE A 255 -24.06 37.45 10.53
CA ILE A 255 -25.42 36.90 10.71
C ILE A 255 -26.40 38.06 10.65
N TYR A 256 -27.36 38.01 9.74
CA TYR A 256 -28.45 38.97 9.60
C TYR A 256 -29.75 38.29 9.98
N PHE A 257 -30.45 38.78 11.01
CA PHE A 257 -31.62 38.11 11.59
C PHE A 257 -32.86 39.00 11.72
N GLU A 258 -32.87 40.16 11.07
CA GLU A 258 -34.05 41.04 11.07
C GLU A 258 -35.00 40.71 9.92
N HIS A 259 -36.24 41.20 10.04
CA HIS A 259 -37.21 41.09 8.96
C HIS A 259 -36.66 41.68 7.66
N ASN A 260 -36.79 40.96 6.55
CA ASN A 260 -36.21 41.31 5.26
C ASN A 260 -34.67 41.35 5.20
N SER A 261 -33.94 40.72 6.12
CA SER A 261 -32.47 40.67 6.11
C SER A 261 -31.90 40.12 4.79
N ILE A 262 -32.68 39.38 4.02
CA ILE A 262 -32.33 38.91 2.66
C ILE A 262 -31.98 40.09 1.71
N GLN A 263 -32.42 41.30 1.96
CA GLN A 263 -32.04 42.49 1.17
C GLN A 263 -30.53 42.76 1.21
N TYR A 264 -29.78 42.15 2.13
CA TYR A 264 -28.31 42.25 2.15
C TYR A 264 -27.69 41.74 0.86
N LEU A 265 -28.33 40.83 0.14
CA LEU A 265 -27.85 40.31 -1.17
C LEU A 265 -27.68 41.43 -2.22
N GLU A 266 -28.47 42.53 -2.09
CA GLU A 266 -28.30 43.73 -2.94
C GLU A 266 -26.95 44.43 -2.70
N LYS A 267 -26.43 44.38 -1.47
CA LYS A 267 -25.24 45.12 -1.04
C LYS A 267 -24.02 44.22 -0.82
N MET A 268 -24.14 42.91 -0.93
CA MET A 268 -23.06 41.99 -0.70
C MET A 268 -21.88 42.23 -1.69
N PRO A 269 -20.66 42.52 -1.18
CA PRO A 269 -19.55 42.88 -2.06
C PRO A 269 -18.95 41.67 -2.78
N ASN A 270 -18.30 41.94 -3.91
CA ASN A 270 -17.47 40.98 -4.64
C ASN A 270 -18.21 39.73 -5.14
N ILE A 271 -19.44 39.87 -5.62
CA ILE A 271 -20.21 38.79 -6.23
C ILE A 271 -20.64 39.18 -7.66
N THR A 272 -20.37 38.27 -8.59
CA THR A 272 -20.73 38.40 -10.02
C THR A 272 -21.47 37.19 -10.54
N ARG A 273 -21.33 36.05 -9.90
CA ARG A 273 -21.89 34.75 -10.32
C ARG A 273 -22.45 34.00 -9.10
N ALA A 274 -23.76 34.01 -8.96
CA ALA A 274 -24.49 33.41 -7.85
C ALA A 274 -25.05 32.03 -8.23
N PHE A 275 -24.69 30.99 -7.51
CA PHE A 275 -25.26 29.65 -7.64
C PHE A 275 -26.23 29.37 -6.48
N ILE A 276 -27.51 29.20 -6.81
CA ILE A 276 -28.55 29.01 -5.79
C ILE A 276 -28.85 27.52 -5.67
N VAL A 277 -28.65 26.95 -4.46
CA VAL A 277 -28.96 25.55 -4.15
C VAL A 277 -30.22 25.51 -3.31
N THR A 278 -31.23 24.78 -3.78
CA THR A 278 -32.56 24.75 -3.15
C THR A 278 -33.31 23.45 -3.48
N ASP A 279 -34.50 23.32 -2.95
CA ASP A 279 -35.44 22.25 -3.24
C ASP A 279 -36.66 22.73 -4.05
N PRO A 280 -37.42 21.80 -4.69
CA PRO A 280 -38.59 22.18 -5.50
C PRO A 280 -39.67 22.94 -4.72
N GLY A 281 -39.78 22.71 -3.40
CA GLY A 281 -40.72 23.38 -2.55
C GLY A 281 -40.43 24.89 -2.43
N MET A 282 -39.17 25.25 -2.29
CA MET A 282 -38.76 26.67 -2.21
C MET A 282 -38.98 27.39 -3.54
N VAL A 283 -38.85 26.72 -4.65
CA VAL A 283 -39.20 27.26 -5.99
C VAL A 283 -40.69 27.51 -6.08
N SER A 284 -41.51 26.51 -5.75
CA SER A 284 -42.97 26.61 -5.83
C SER A 284 -43.58 27.72 -4.91
N LEU A 285 -42.92 27.97 -3.79
CA LEU A 285 -43.32 29.02 -2.82
C LEU A 285 -42.81 30.42 -3.22
N GLY A 286 -42.07 30.57 -4.32
CA GLY A 286 -41.56 31.85 -4.81
C GLY A 286 -40.38 32.44 -4.01
N TYR A 287 -39.72 31.64 -3.13
CA TYR A 287 -38.57 32.13 -2.36
C TYR A 287 -37.35 32.36 -3.21
N VAL A 288 -37.17 31.57 -4.27
CA VAL A 288 -36.10 31.77 -5.26
C VAL A 288 -36.29 33.12 -5.98
N ASP A 289 -37.50 33.45 -6.39
CA ASP A 289 -37.79 34.73 -7.05
C ASP A 289 -37.49 35.93 -6.14
N LYS A 290 -37.67 35.76 -4.83
CA LYS A 290 -37.33 36.79 -3.86
C LYS A 290 -35.81 37.00 -3.77
N ILE A 291 -35.00 35.96 -3.87
CA ILE A 291 -33.53 36.06 -3.94
C ILE A 291 -33.15 36.78 -5.24
N LEU A 292 -33.67 36.30 -6.38
CA LEU A 292 -33.37 36.86 -7.70
C LEU A 292 -33.79 38.36 -7.76
N TYR A 293 -34.89 38.75 -7.13
CA TYR A 293 -35.32 40.13 -7.05
C TYR A 293 -34.24 41.04 -6.43
N TYR A 294 -33.65 40.67 -5.30
CA TYR A 294 -32.59 41.44 -4.65
C TYR A 294 -31.27 41.41 -5.41
N LEU A 295 -30.92 40.30 -6.04
CA LEU A 295 -29.73 40.22 -6.88
C LEU A 295 -29.87 41.09 -8.16
N ARG A 296 -31.05 41.18 -8.74
CA ARG A 296 -31.33 42.06 -9.92
C ARG A 296 -31.35 43.55 -9.59
N LYS A 297 -31.55 43.93 -8.34
CA LYS A 297 -31.51 45.34 -7.89
C LYS A 297 -30.10 45.90 -7.82
N ARG A 298 -29.09 45.06 -7.91
CA ARG A 298 -27.69 45.49 -7.84
C ARG A 298 -27.34 46.39 -9.02
N THR A 299 -26.43 47.32 -8.78
CA THR A 299 -25.83 48.14 -9.82
C THR A 299 -25.02 47.29 -10.82
N GLU A 300 -24.28 46.32 -10.29
CA GLU A 300 -23.53 45.38 -11.09
C GLU A 300 -24.37 44.12 -11.35
N HIS A 301 -24.43 43.69 -12.60
CA HIS A 301 -25.17 42.49 -12.99
C HIS A 301 -24.57 41.24 -12.37
N VAL A 302 -25.39 40.40 -11.74
CA VAL A 302 -25.01 39.09 -11.22
C VAL A 302 -25.67 38.01 -12.05
N HIS A 303 -24.84 37.15 -12.66
CA HIS A 303 -25.32 35.96 -13.34
C HIS A 303 -25.77 34.93 -12.31
N CYS A 304 -26.96 34.36 -12.52
CA CYS A 304 -27.54 33.42 -11.57
C CYS A 304 -27.79 32.06 -12.22
N GLU A 305 -27.41 30.99 -11.55
CA GLU A 305 -27.77 29.61 -11.90
C GLU A 305 -28.43 28.96 -10.70
N ILE A 306 -29.40 28.07 -10.94
CA ILE A 306 -30.26 27.51 -9.90
C ILE A 306 -30.18 25.99 -9.99
N PHE A 307 -29.78 25.35 -8.89
CA PHE A 307 -29.92 23.92 -8.66
C PHE A 307 -31.10 23.70 -7.71
N SER A 308 -32.23 23.25 -8.24
CA SER A 308 -33.50 23.12 -7.52
C SER A 308 -33.89 21.67 -7.17
N ASP A 309 -33.02 20.70 -7.45
CA ASP A 309 -33.34 19.28 -7.36
C ASP A 309 -32.80 18.64 -6.07
N VAL A 310 -32.69 19.40 -4.97
CA VAL A 310 -32.27 18.80 -3.71
C VAL A 310 -33.43 18.01 -3.12
N GLU A 311 -33.22 16.71 -2.96
CA GLU A 311 -34.15 15.81 -2.26
C GLU A 311 -33.95 15.87 -0.74
N PRO A 312 -34.98 15.50 0.05
CA PRO A 312 -34.79 15.23 1.49
C PRO A 312 -33.67 14.20 1.70
N ASP A 313 -32.79 14.43 2.66
CA ASP A 313 -31.60 13.62 2.90
C ASP A 313 -30.74 13.47 1.64
N PRO A 314 -30.10 14.54 1.18
CA PRO A 314 -29.43 14.60 -0.12
C PRO A 314 -28.37 13.51 -0.29
N SER A 315 -28.33 12.96 -1.50
CA SER A 315 -27.39 11.88 -1.83
C SER A 315 -26.03 12.40 -2.30
N ILE A 316 -25.03 11.49 -2.25
CA ILE A 316 -23.70 11.75 -2.84
C ILE A 316 -23.82 12.11 -4.33
N GLU A 317 -24.73 11.47 -5.04
CA GLU A 317 -24.99 11.71 -6.45
C GLU A 317 -25.49 13.14 -6.69
N THR A 318 -26.42 13.62 -5.88
CA THR A 318 -26.93 15.00 -5.94
C THR A 318 -25.82 16.01 -5.67
N VAL A 319 -24.99 15.77 -4.66
CA VAL A 319 -23.86 16.63 -4.35
C VAL A 319 -22.86 16.69 -5.50
N LYS A 320 -22.51 15.56 -6.10
CA LYS A 320 -21.59 15.51 -7.25
C LYS A 320 -22.13 16.22 -8.47
N ARG A 321 -23.43 16.06 -8.78
CA ARG A 321 -24.09 16.73 -9.90
C ARG A 321 -24.07 18.25 -9.71
N GLY A 322 -24.39 18.75 -8.53
CA GLY A 322 -24.32 20.18 -8.25
C GLY A 322 -22.89 20.72 -8.27
N ALA A 323 -21.90 19.98 -7.77
CA ALA A 323 -20.50 20.39 -7.83
C ALA A 323 -19.99 20.46 -9.29
N GLN A 324 -20.42 19.54 -10.18
CA GLN A 324 -20.12 19.61 -11.59
C GLN A 324 -20.72 20.86 -12.24
N MET A 325 -21.98 21.16 -11.98
CA MET A 325 -22.62 22.39 -12.48
C MET A 325 -21.89 23.63 -11.96
N MET A 326 -21.44 23.65 -10.69
CA MET A 326 -20.62 24.74 -10.17
C MET A 326 -19.27 24.84 -10.91
N ASP A 327 -18.67 23.73 -11.28
CA ASP A 327 -17.41 23.76 -12.02
C ASP A 327 -17.56 24.31 -13.45
N GLU A 328 -18.71 24.10 -14.08
CA GLU A 328 -19.06 24.68 -15.38
C GLU A 328 -19.42 26.17 -15.24
N PHE A 329 -20.25 26.52 -14.26
CA PHE A 329 -20.73 27.88 -14.03
C PHE A 329 -19.69 28.81 -13.37
N LYS A 330 -18.75 28.30 -12.56
CA LYS A 330 -17.71 29.06 -11.84
C LYS A 330 -18.29 30.14 -10.90
N PRO A 331 -19.13 29.79 -9.92
CA PRO A 331 -19.69 30.78 -9.00
C PRO A 331 -18.63 31.39 -8.07
N ASP A 332 -18.84 32.66 -7.70
CA ASP A 332 -18.12 33.34 -6.63
C ASP A 332 -18.95 33.42 -5.32
N VAL A 333 -20.27 33.15 -5.40
CA VAL A 333 -21.16 32.99 -4.23
C VAL A 333 -22.09 31.80 -4.45
N ILE A 334 -22.23 30.98 -3.40
CA ILE A 334 -23.20 29.89 -3.32
C ILE A 334 -24.26 30.28 -2.29
N ILE A 335 -25.53 30.31 -2.71
CA ILE A 335 -26.66 30.68 -1.84
C ILE A 335 -27.47 29.42 -1.58
N ALA A 336 -27.40 28.91 -0.35
CA ALA A 336 -28.19 27.76 0.10
C ALA A 336 -29.52 28.27 0.68
N LEU A 337 -30.60 27.98 -0.03
CA LEU A 337 -31.96 28.36 0.38
C LEU A 337 -32.77 27.11 0.73
N GLY A 338 -33.23 26.98 1.95
CA GLY A 338 -34.12 25.89 2.36
C GLY A 338 -33.88 25.40 3.77
N GLY A 339 -34.24 24.15 4.01
CA GLY A 339 -33.98 23.43 5.26
C GLY A 339 -32.58 22.86 5.35
N GLY A 340 -32.36 21.97 6.33
CA GLY A 340 -31.06 21.29 6.52
C GLY A 340 -30.57 20.59 5.27
N SER A 341 -31.43 19.89 4.52
CA SER A 341 -31.07 19.16 3.29
C SER A 341 -30.47 20.09 2.21
N ALA A 342 -31.09 21.23 1.93
CA ALA A 342 -30.59 22.19 0.96
C ALA A 342 -29.23 22.78 1.38
N MET A 343 -29.07 23.09 2.67
CA MET A 343 -27.85 23.66 3.22
C MET A 343 -26.72 22.61 3.26
N ASP A 344 -27.01 21.37 3.60
CA ASP A 344 -26.03 20.28 3.65
C ASP A 344 -25.59 19.88 2.23
N ALA A 345 -26.52 19.81 1.28
CA ALA A 345 -26.18 19.62 -0.14
C ALA A 345 -25.26 20.75 -0.64
N ALA A 346 -25.59 22.01 -0.35
CA ALA A 346 -24.77 23.15 -0.76
C ALA A 346 -23.35 23.11 -0.18
N LYS A 347 -23.17 22.73 1.09
CA LYS A 347 -21.86 22.55 1.71
C LYS A 347 -21.05 21.44 1.02
N GLY A 348 -21.70 20.32 0.73
CA GLY A 348 -21.07 19.22 0.00
C GLY A 348 -20.64 19.63 -1.41
N MET A 349 -21.55 20.30 -2.15
CA MET A 349 -21.26 20.82 -3.49
C MET A 349 -20.11 21.83 -3.46
N TRP A 350 -20.13 22.77 -2.51
CA TRP A 350 -19.06 23.75 -2.31
C TRP A 350 -17.70 23.10 -2.06
N LEU A 351 -17.66 22.08 -1.20
CA LEU A 351 -16.43 21.33 -0.91
C LEU A 351 -15.84 20.71 -2.17
N PHE A 352 -16.63 19.97 -2.96
CA PHE A 352 -16.15 19.32 -4.17
C PHE A 352 -15.87 20.29 -5.32
N TYR A 353 -16.52 21.45 -5.35
CA TYR A 353 -16.19 22.52 -6.29
C TYR A 353 -14.83 23.16 -5.98
N GLU A 354 -14.50 23.39 -4.71
CA GLU A 354 -13.20 23.96 -4.34
C GLU A 354 -12.07 22.91 -4.33
N HIS A 355 -12.39 21.67 -3.94
CA HIS A 355 -11.43 20.58 -3.72
C HIS A 355 -11.93 19.27 -4.35
N PRO A 356 -11.87 19.12 -5.66
CA PRO A 356 -12.41 17.96 -6.37
C PRO A 356 -11.63 16.66 -6.07
N ASP A 357 -10.43 16.76 -5.56
CA ASP A 357 -9.53 15.67 -5.17
C ASP A 357 -9.86 15.06 -3.80
N VAL A 358 -10.78 15.65 -3.06
CA VAL A 358 -11.16 15.12 -1.73
C VAL A 358 -11.95 13.82 -1.87
N ASP A 359 -11.46 12.76 -1.23
CA ASP A 359 -12.16 11.49 -1.18
C ASP A 359 -13.34 11.51 -0.19
N PHE A 360 -14.52 11.13 -0.68
CA PHE A 360 -15.75 11.09 0.11
C PHE A 360 -15.65 10.10 1.30
N ASN A 361 -14.96 8.96 1.11
CA ASN A 361 -14.77 7.98 2.17
C ASN A 361 -13.91 8.52 3.31
N SER A 362 -12.91 9.32 2.99
CA SER A 362 -12.07 9.99 3.99
C SER A 362 -12.85 11.00 4.84
N LEU A 363 -13.88 11.63 4.26
CA LEU A 363 -14.79 12.52 4.99
C LEU A 363 -15.73 11.76 5.93
N ARG A 364 -16.23 10.61 5.49
CA ARG A 364 -17.20 9.80 6.21
C ARG A 364 -16.64 9.19 7.50
N LEU A 365 -15.42 8.69 7.48
CA LEU A 365 -14.78 7.98 8.60
C LEU A 365 -14.56 8.83 9.86
N ARG A 366 -14.84 10.12 9.81
CA ARG A 366 -14.49 11.04 10.87
C ARG A 366 -15.30 10.99 12.11
N PHE A 367 -16.59 10.69 12.00
CA PHE A 367 -17.48 10.77 13.15
C PHE A 367 -17.23 9.63 14.13
N LEU A 368 -16.81 8.47 13.61
CA LEU A 368 -16.56 7.24 14.39
C LEU A 368 -15.06 6.94 14.57
N ASP A 369 -14.16 7.64 13.88
CA ASP A 369 -12.75 7.32 13.91
C ASP A 369 -12.02 8.16 14.96
N ILE A 370 -11.42 7.47 15.93
CA ILE A 370 -10.50 8.07 16.90
C ILE A 370 -9.25 8.66 16.23
N ARG A 371 -8.95 8.27 14.97
CA ARG A 371 -7.87 8.78 14.13
C ARG A 371 -8.20 10.11 13.44
N LYS A 372 -9.16 10.87 13.90
CA LYS A 372 -9.58 12.20 13.39
C LYS A 372 -8.46 13.17 13.03
N ARG A 373 -7.21 12.84 13.38
CA ARG A 373 -6.02 13.67 13.19
C ARG A 373 -5.32 13.44 11.84
N ALA A 374 -5.63 12.38 11.14
CA ALA A 374 -4.95 12.02 9.89
C ALA A 374 -5.42 12.86 8.69
N PHE A 375 -6.64 13.37 8.74
CA PHE A 375 -7.19 14.22 7.68
C PHE A 375 -7.29 15.68 8.14
N LYS A 376 -6.64 16.57 7.42
CA LYS A 376 -6.84 18.01 7.56
C LYS A 376 -7.96 18.44 6.62
N PHE A 377 -9.02 19.02 7.17
CA PHE A 377 -10.06 19.61 6.34
C PHE A 377 -9.46 20.75 5.51
N PRO A 378 -9.67 20.79 4.20
CA PRO A 378 -9.10 21.83 3.36
C PRO A 378 -9.66 23.21 3.74
N LYS A 379 -8.91 24.26 3.41
CA LYS A 379 -9.37 25.63 3.63
C LYS A 379 -10.40 25.97 2.56
N MET A 380 -11.61 26.33 3.00
CA MET A 380 -12.71 26.71 2.15
C MET A 380 -12.78 28.23 1.92
N GLY A 381 -13.48 28.65 0.88
CA GLY A 381 -13.73 30.06 0.58
C GLY A 381 -12.68 30.69 -0.34
N ASN A 382 -11.95 29.89 -1.10
CA ASN A 382 -10.97 30.40 -2.08
C ASN A 382 -11.63 30.74 -3.43
N LYS A 383 -12.63 29.93 -3.87
CA LYS A 383 -13.35 30.14 -5.14
C LYS A 383 -14.69 30.83 -4.93
N ALA A 384 -15.42 30.46 -3.87
CA ALA A 384 -16.75 30.99 -3.62
C ALA A 384 -17.04 31.19 -2.12
N GLN A 385 -17.87 32.18 -1.80
CA GLN A 385 -18.43 32.38 -0.47
C GLN A 385 -19.72 31.56 -0.33
N LEU A 386 -20.01 31.06 0.88
CA LEU A 386 -21.28 30.40 1.17
C LEU A 386 -22.21 31.33 1.97
N VAL A 387 -23.42 31.47 1.47
CA VAL A 387 -24.52 32.18 2.14
C VAL A 387 -25.62 31.17 2.47
N ALA A 388 -25.99 31.01 3.72
CA ALA A 388 -27.08 30.15 4.14
C ALA A 388 -28.33 30.97 4.47
N ILE A 389 -29.48 30.60 3.90
CA ILE A 389 -30.79 31.20 4.13
C ILE A 389 -31.73 30.08 4.62
N PRO A 390 -31.78 29.85 5.95
CA PRO A 390 -32.59 28.77 6.49
C PRO A 390 -34.09 29.13 6.44
N THR A 391 -34.89 28.13 6.07
CA THR A 391 -36.36 28.23 6.06
C THR A 391 -37.02 27.35 7.11
N THR A 392 -36.23 26.54 7.84
CA THR A 392 -36.66 25.70 8.95
C THR A 392 -35.84 26.01 10.18
N SER A 393 -36.49 26.09 11.34
CA SER A 393 -35.81 26.30 12.61
C SER A 393 -35.28 25.00 13.21
N GLY A 394 -34.14 25.08 13.89
CA GLY A 394 -33.60 23.98 14.72
C GLY A 394 -32.61 23.05 14.06
N THR A 395 -32.37 23.12 12.75
CA THR A 395 -31.39 22.26 12.08
C THR A 395 -29.95 22.64 12.44
N GLY A 396 -29.67 23.92 12.62
CA GLY A 396 -28.32 24.45 12.88
C GLY A 396 -27.36 24.27 11.72
N SER A 397 -27.83 23.81 10.55
CA SER A 397 -26.96 23.56 9.39
C SER A 397 -26.31 24.84 8.87
N GLU A 398 -26.96 25.99 9.06
CA GLU A 398 -26.47 27.33 8.69
C GLU A 398 -25.22 27.77 9.48
N VAL A 399 -24.97 27.18 10.65
CA VAL A 399 -23.85 27.56 11.53
C VAL A 399 -22.87 26.43 11.80
N THR A 400 -23.13 25.21 11.32
CA THR A 400 -22.27 24.06 11.53
C THR A 400 -21.38 23.77 10.32
N SER A 401 -20.21 23.18 10.56
CA SER A 401 -19.33 22.65 9.52
C SER A 401 -19.66 21.21 9.11
N PHE A 402 -20.77 20.65 9.62
CA PHE A 402 -21.23 19.30 9.28
C PHE A 402 -22.26 19.35 8.17
N ALA A 403 -22.31 18.30 7.36
CA ALA A 403 -23.34 18.03 6.37
C ALA A 403 -23.76 16.56 6.48
N VAL A 404 -25.07 16.32 6.48
CA VAL A 404 -25.64 14.97 6.44
C VAL A 404 -25.95 14.62 4.99
N ILE A 405 -25.18 13.65 4.44
CA ILE A 405 -25.28 13.21 3.05
C ILE A 405 -25.47 11.71 3.03
N SER A 406 -26.47 11.23 2.32
CA SER A 406 -26.82 9.82 2.21
C SER A 406 -25.99 9.10 1.14
N ASP A 407 -25.42 7.97 1.50
CA ASP A 407 -24.79 7.04 0.56
C ASP A 407 -25.80 5.94 0.18
N LYS A 408 -26.60 6.20 -0.85
CA LYS A 408 -27.66 5.26 -1.29
C LYS A 408 -27.10 3.95 -1.86
N LYS A 409 -25.87 3.93 -2.34
CA LYS A 409 -25.24 2.71 -2.89
C LYS A 409 -24.85 1.72 -1.79
N ASN A 410 -24.46 2.23 -0.63
CA ASN A 410 -24.04 1.42 0.50
C ASN A 410 -25.10 1.35 1.62
N ASN A 411 -26.31 1.82 1.35
CA ASN A 411 -27.46 1.82 2.28
C ASN A 411 -27.15 2.51 3.63
N MET A 412 -26.47 3.66 3.58
CA MET A 412 -26.03 4.45 4.72
C MET A 412 -26.34 5.93 4.54
#